data_fbf9e2ea45ed86de04b1ba43dbcc8901
#
_entry.id   fbf9e2ea45ed86de04b1ba43dbcc8901
#
_cell.length_a   1.000
_cell.length_b   1.000
_cell.length_c   1.000
_cell.angle_alpha   90.00
_cell.angle_beta   90.00
_cell.angle_gamma   90.00
#
_symmetry.space_group_name_H-M   'P 1'
#
loop_
_entity.id
_entity.type
_entity.pdbx_description
1 polymer ?
#
loop_
_entity_poly.entity_id
_entity_poly.type
_entity_poly.pdbx_seq_one_letter_code
_entity_poly.pdbx_strand_id
1 'polypeptide(L)'
;ISRSELLSIYDRELRERPADFSEDFIGRNLAACMFSAADILRAQRERRRMLAELESLYQQFDVLLTATSAPAPRMDALIGSGFADKWENPSIYQPFNLTGAPALVVCNGYTRDGLPLGMQIIGRPFDEARVLQVGSAYEKVTDWRRRRPELVPGSDKRALVPSAQTQSSPDIDPAVRQRLHDALARAGYRLSDRQLSLVERVAPQVIKAADRLPRDLSWH
;
A
#
# COMPACT_ATOMS: atom_id res chain seq x y z
N ILE A 1 6.16 8.86 1.98
CA ILE A 1 7.36 8.32 2.63
C ILE A 1 7.81 7.07 1.89
N SER A 2 7.14 5.92 2.02
CA SER A 2 7.60 4.62 1.53
C SER A 2 7.99 4.58 0.05
N ARG A 3 7.25 5.28 -0.83
CA ARG A 3 7.59 5.32 -2.26
C ARG A 3 8.91 6.06 -2.51
N SER A 4 9.17 7.16 -1.79
CA SER A 4 10.43 7.89 -1.91
C SER A 4 11.60 7.09 -1.35
N GLU A 5 11.38 6.31 -0.29
CA GLU A 5 12.36 5.36 0.24
C GLU A 5 12.69 4.27 -0.80
N LEU A 6 11.66 3.68 -1.43
CA LEU A 6 11.87 2.70 -2.50
C LEU A 6 12.69 3.26 -3.66
N LEU A 7 12.39 4.49 -4.11
CA LEU A 7 13.19 5.13 -5.16
C LEU A 7 14.64 5.35 -4.73
N SER A 8 14.89 5.70 -3.47
CA SER A 8 16.27 5.89 -2.99
C SER A 8 17.05 4.58 -2.90
N ILE A 9 16.38 3.47 -2.58
CA ILE A 9 17.01 2.15 -2.46
C ILE A 9 17.33 1.58 -3.84
N TYR A 10 16.41 1.68 -4.79
CA TYR A 10 16.51 1.08 -6.12
C TYR A 10 16.89 2.07 -7.22
N ASP A 11 17.42 3.26 -6.86
CA ASP A 11 17.70 4.34 -7.81
C ASP A 11 18.61 3.90 -8.96
N ARG A 12 19.69 3.18 -8.66
CA ARG A 12 20.61 2.68 -9.67
C ARG A 12 19.95 1.67 -10.60
N GLU A 13 19.30 0.66 -10.03
CA GLU A 13 18.66 -0.42 -10.78
C GLU A 13 17.51 0.12 -11.65
N LEU A 14 16.75 1.09 -11.16
CA LEU A 14 15.68 1.74 -11.91
C LEU A 14 16.19 2.56 -13.10
N ARG A 15 17.42 3.10 -13.03
CA ARG A 15 18.05 3.79 -14.17
C ARG A 15 18.66 2.84 -15.17
N GLU A 16 19.36 1.82 -14.69
CA GLU A 16 20.14 0.91 -15.52
C GLU A 16 19.29 -0.19 -16.12
N ARG A 17 18.32 -0.72 -15.36
CA ARG A 17 17.56 -1.91 -15.70
C ARG A 17 16.07 -1.81 -15.34
N PRO A 18 15.33 -0.78 -15.82
CA PRO A 18 13.92 -0.61 -15.49
C PRO A 18 13.03 -1.79 -15.94
N ALA A 19 13.49 -2.58 -16.92
CA ALA A 19 12.78 -3.77 -17.40
C ALA A 19 12.77 -4.93 -16.38
N ASP A 20 13.67 -4.94 -15.39
CA ASP A 20 13.71 -5.97 -14.35
C ASP A 20 12.60 -5.78 -13.31
N PHE A 21 11.96 -4.61 -13.30
CA PHE A 21 10.85 -4.32 -12.40
C PHE A 21 9.51 -4.61 -13.07
N SER A 22 8.57 -5.17 -12.29
CA SER A 22 7.22 -5.37 -12.79
C SER A 22 6.55 -4.04 -13.15
N GLU A 23 5.66 -4.07 -14.12
CA GLU A 23 4.87 -2.89 -14.51
C GLU A 23 4.09 -2.32 -13.34
N ASP A 24 3.57 -3.17 -12.46
CA ASP A 24 2.88 -2.76 -11.24
C ASP A 24 3.81 -1.99 -10.29
N PHE A 25 5.06 -2.43 -10.12
CA PHE A 25 6.03 -1.70 -9.32
C PHE A 25 6.34 -0.32 -9.91
N ILE A 26 6.62 -0.27 -11.21
CA ILE A 26 6.91 0.96 -11.95
C ILE A 26 5.72 1.93 -11.84
N GLY A 27 4.52 1.49 -12.20
CA GLY A 27 3.33 2.33 -12.21
C GLY A 27 3.00 2.91 -10.83
N ARG A 28 3.16 2.12 -9.77
CA ARG A 28 2.82 2.57 -8.42
C ARG A 28 3.84 3.50 -7.78
N ASN A 29 5.12 3.37 -8.11
CA ASN A 29 6.16 3.99 -7.32
C ASN A 29 6.88 5.14 -8.03
N LEU A 30 7.09 5.08 -9.35
CA LEU A 30 7.96 6.05 -10.02
C LEU A 30 7.42 7.49 -10.02
N ALA A 31 6.11 7.68 -9.99
CA ALA A 31 5.52 9.03 -9.86
C ALA A 31 6.00 9.76 -8.57
N ALA A 32 6.50 9.02 -7.58
CA ALA A 32 7.07 9.62 -6.38
C ALA A 32 8.33 10.48 -6.62
N CYS A 33 8.95 10.40 -7.79
CA CYS A 33 10.02 11.33 -8.20
C CYS A 33 9.55 12.79 -8.32
N MET A 34 8.23 13.03 -8.31
CA MET A 34 7.66 14.38 -8.27
C MET A 34 7.62 15.00 -6.87
N PHE A 35 7.77 14.22 -5.80
CA PHE A 35 7.81 14.77 -4.45
C PHE A 35 9.06 15.61 -4.24
N SER A 36 8.88 16.78 -3.65
CA SER A 36 9.98 17.60 -3.21
C SER A 36 10.53 17.12 -1.86
N ALA A 37 11.75 17.52 -1.53
CA ALA A 37 12.31 17.29 -0.18
C ALA A 37 11.41 17.90 0.91
N ALA A 38 10.78 19.04 0.66
CA ALA A 38 9.85 19.68 1.57
C ALA A 38 8.61 18.80 1.83
N ASP A 39 8.08 18.12 0.81
CA ASP A 39 6.95 17.20 0.97
C ASP A 39 7.32 16.00 1.84
N ILE A 40 8.52 15.45 1.66
CA ILE A 40 9.02 14.34 2.49
C ILE A 40 9.18 14.78 3.95
N LEU A 41 9.74 15.97 4.18
CA LEU A 41 9.89 16.50 5.54
C LEU A 41 8.53 16.77 6.22
N ARG A 42 7.53 17.28 5.47
CA ARG A 42 6.16 17.43 5.97
C ARG A 42 5.54 16.08 6.32
N ALA A 43 5.68 15.09 5.45
CA ALA A 43 5.19 13.74 5.70
C ALA A 43 5.85 13.10 6.93
N GLN A 44 7.14 13.34 7.18
CA GLN A 44 7.81 12.87 8.39
C GLN A 44 7.30 13.56 9.67
N ARG A 45 6.90 14.83 9.59
CA ARG A 45 6.27 15.52 10.72
C ARG A 45 4.89 14.93 11.02
N GLU A 46 4.08 14.69 10.00
CA GLU A 46 2.79 14.02 10.16
C GLU A 46 2.94 12.62 10.77
N ARG A 47 3.96 11.88 10.34
CA ARG A 47 4.27 10.58 10.97
C ARG A 47 4.55 10.72 12.47
N ARG A 48 5.30 11.74 12.88
CA ARG A 48 5.57 11.99 14.31
C ARG A 48 4.29 12.34 15.08
N ARG A 49 3.41 13.15 14.48
CA ARG A 49 2.11 13.48 15.09
C ARG A 49 1.26 12.23 15.30
N MET A 50 1.17 11.37 14.30
CA MET A 50 0.46 10.09 14.42
C MET A 50 1.06 9.19 15.52
N LEU A 51 2.38 9.15 15.65
CA LEU A 51 3.03 8.41 16.75
C LEU A 51 2.61 8.94 18.13
N ALA A 52 2.56 10.26 18.31
CA ALA A 52 2.13 10.87 19.57
C ALA A 52 0.64 10.58 19.88
N GLU A 53 -0.22 10.62 18.86
CA GLU A 53 -1.64 10.25 19.00
C GLU A 53 -1.81 8.77 19.40
N LEU A 54 -1.08 7.86 18.77
CA LEU A 54 -1.11 6.44 19.13
C LEU A 54 -0.57 6.19 20.54
N GLU A 55 0.47 6.90 20.96
CA GLU A 55 1.02 6.78 22.31
C GLU A 55 -0.03 7.06 23.37
N SER A 56 -0.88 8.06 23.16
CA SER A 56 -1.98 8.38 24.10
C SER A 56 -3.01 7.25 24.21
N LEU A 57 -3.24 6.51 23.14
CA LEU A 57 -4.11 5.32 23.15
C LEU A 57 -3.46 4.15 23.87
N TYR A 58 -2.17 3.94 23.69
CA TYR A 58 -1.44 2.87 24.37
C TYR A 58 -1.26 3.09 25.87
N GLN A 59 -1.45 4.31 26.38
CA GLN A 59 -1.54 4.55 27.82
C GLN A 59 -2.83 4.01 28.42
N GLN A 60 -3.87 3.83 27.61
CA GLN A 60 -5.19 3.38 28.05
C GLN A 60 -5.46 1.92 27.70
N PHE A 61 -4.84 1.41 26.65
CA PHE A 61 -5.10 0.07 26.11
C PHE A 61 -3.79 -0.68 25.88
N ASP A 62 -3.80 -1.99 26.16
CA ASP A 62 -2.65 -2.87 25.90
C ASP A 62 -2.45 -3.15 24.41
N VAL A 63 -3.54 -3.28 23.67
CA VAL A 63 -3.56 -3.48 22.21
C VAL A 63 -4.74 -2.75 21.59
N LEU A 64 -4.62 -2.44 20.30
CA LEU A 64 -5.71 -1.92 19.48
C LEU A 64 -6.19 -3.02 18.54
N LEU A 65 -7.49 -3.05 18.25
CA LEU A 65 -8.07 -3.99 17.31
C LEU A 65 -8.68 -3.22 16.14
N THR A 66 -8.41 -3.70 14.93
CA THR A 66 -9.07 -3.20 13.71
C THR A 66 -9.53 -4.35 12.83
N ALA A 67 -10.57 -4.10 12.03
CA ALA A 67 -10.90 -5.02 10.95
C ALA A 67 -9.81 -4.98 9.87
N THR A 68 -9.68 -6.04 9.09
CA THR A 68 -8.96 -5.95 7.80
C THR A 68 -9.88 -5.26 6.77
N SER A 69 -9.29 -4.63 5.75
CA SER A 69 -10.01 -3.69 4.88
C SER A 69 -11.17 -4.33 4.10
N ALA A 70 -11.00 -5.55 3.64
CA ALA A 70 -12.01 -6.29 2.88
C ALA A 70 -11.63 -7.78 2.81
N PRO A 71 -12.58 -8.68 2.51
CA PRO A 71 -12.25 -10.04 2.14
C PRO A 71 -11.40 -10.05 0.87
N ALA A 72 -10.65 -11.14 0.65
CA ALA A 72 -9.90 -11.32 -0.58
C ALA A 72 -10.83 -11.15 -1.80
N PRO A 73 -10.47 -10.32 -2.79
CA PRO A 73 -11.30 -10.16 -3.98
C PRO A 73 -11.29 -11.46 -4.79
N ARG A 74 -12.36 -11.69 -5.54
CA ARG A 74 -12.39 -12.78 -6.51
C ARG A 74 -11.38 -12.51 -7.63
N MET A 75 -10.79 -13.57 -8.17
CA MET A 75 -9.81 -13.45 -9.26
C MET A 75 -10.37 -12.74 -10.50
N ASP A 76 -11.63 -12.99 -10.84
CA ASP A 76 -12.31 -12.33 -11.95
C ASP A 76 -12.48 -10.82 -11.74
N ALA A 77 -12.61 -10.36 -10.51
CA ALA A 77 -12.67 -8.94 -10.18
C ALA A 77 -11.29 -8.25 -10.22
N LEU A 78 -10.18 -9.03 -10.20
CA LEU A 78 -8.81 -8.51 -10.32
C LEU A 78 -8.36 -8.41 -11.77
N ILE A 79 -8.89 -9.27 -12.65
CA ILE A 79 -8.58 -9.28 -14.07
C ILE A 79 -9.18 -8.02 -14.69
N GLY A 80 -8.32 -7.09 -15.09
CA GLY A 80 -8.74 -5.86 -15.76
C GLY A 80 -8.93 -4.62 -14.89
N SER A 81 -8.92 -4.73 -13.58
CA SER A 81 -8.83 -3.54 -12.73
C SER A 81 -7.36 -3.15 -12.57
N GLY A 82 -6.97 -2.01 -13.12
CA GLY A 82 -5.66 -1.44 -12.88
C GLY A 82 -5.44 -1.29 -11.37
N PHE A 83 -4.30 -1.73 -10.87
CA PHE A 83 -3.98 -1.61 -9.44
C PHE A 83 -3.95 -0.13 -8.98
N ALA A 84 -3.70 0.78 -9.92
CA ALA A 84 -3.72 2.23 -9.68
C ALA A 84 -5.07 2.74 -9.19
N ASP A 85 -6.18 2.17 -9.68
CA ASP A 85 -7.53 2.61 -9.34
C ASP A 85 -7.93 2.27 -7.89
N LYS A 86 -7.22 1.34 -7.26
CA LYS A 86 -7.48 0.90 -5.87
C LYS A 86 -6.76 1.73 -4.81
N TRP A 87 -5.86 2.63 -5.21
CA TRP A 87 -5.05 3.43 -4.29
C TRP A 87 -5.79 4.62 -3.67
N GLU A 88 -6.96 4.96 -4.16
CA GLU A 88 -7.75 6.07 -3.61
C GLU A 88 -8.48 5.70 -2.31
N ASN A 89 -8.62 4.42 -2.01
CA ASN A 89 -9.30 3.98 -0.80
C ASN A 89 -8.36 4.05 0.41
N PRO A 90 -8.77 4.75 1.48
CA PRO A 90 -8.01 4.75 2.72
C PRO A 90 -7.82 3.33 3.23
N SER A 91 -6.60 2.95 3.54
CA SER A 91 -6.30 1.65 4.13
C SER A 91 -6.13 1.78 5.63
N ILE A 92 -6.85 0.98 6.38
CA ILE A 92 -6.73 0.90 7.84
C ILE A 92 -5.41 0.29 8.32
N TYR A 93 -4.61 -0.28 7.42
CA TYR A 93 -3.27 -0.81 7.75
C TYR A 93 -2.17 0.25 7.67
N GLN A 94 -2.33 1.23 6.81
CA GLN A 94 -1.28 2.21 6.52
C GLN A 94 -0.79 2.98 7.76
N PRO A 95 -1.66 3.41 8.69
CA PRO A 95 -1.21 4.08 9.90
C PRO A 95 -0.19 3.28 10.69
N PHE A 96 -0.42 1.98 10.86
CA PHE A 96 0.43 1.11 11.66
C PHE A 96 1.74 0.76 10.95
N ASN A 97 1.69 0.56 9.64
CA ASN A 97 2.91 0.41 8.83
C ASN A 97 3.77 1.68 8.87
N LEU A 98 3.13 2.85 8.82
CA LEU A 98 3.83 4.13 8.82
C LEU A 98 4.46 4.42 10.20
N THR A 99 3.78 4.06 11.28
CA THR A 99 4.26 4.29 12.65
C THR A 99 5.20 3.21 13.15
N GLY A 100 5.28 2.05 12.47
CA GLY A 100 6.15 0.94 12.87
C GLY A 100 5.61 0.16 14.06
N ALA A 101 4.30 0.21 14.31
CA ALA A 101 3.66 -0.58 15.33
C ALA A 101 3.62 -2.06 14.94
N PRO A 102 3.95 -3.01 15.84
CA PRO A 102 3.79 -4.43 15.58
C PRO A 102 2.31 -4.77 15.39
N ALA A 103 2.00 -5.53 14.35
CA ALA A 103 0.64 -5.89 14.01
C ALA A 103 0.55 -7.36 13.60
N LEU A 104 -0.40 -8.08 14.20
CA LEU A 104 -0.72 -9.46 13.90
C LEU A 104 -2.11 -9.54 13.27
N VAL A 105 -2.23 -10.24 12.16
CA VAL A 105 -3.54 -10.54 11.56
C VAL A 105 -3.94 -11.97 11.87
N VAL A 106 -5.12 -12.12 12.43
CA VAL A 106 -5.75 -13.42 12.72
C VAL A 106 -7.07 -13.54 11.97
N CYS A 107 -7.44 -14.77 11.60
CA CYS A 107 -8.76 -15.02 11.01
C CYS A 107 -9.84 -14.81 12.09
N ASN A 108 -10.86 -14.01 11.78
CA ASN A 108 -11.97 -13.74 12.70
C ASN A 108 -13.34 -14.10 12.15
N GLY A 109 -13.38 -14.83 11.04
CA GLY A 109 -14.61 -15.27 10.43
C GLY A 109 -14.48 -15.51 8.94
N TYR A 110 -15.65 -15.69 8.32
CA TYR A 110 -15.79 -15.91 6.88
C TYR A 110 -16.97 -15.13 6.33
N THR A 111 -16.86 -14.69 5.09
CA THR A 111 -18.00 -14.13 4.35
C THR A 111 -19.06 -15.22 4.10
N ARG A 112 -20.22 -14.81 3.61
CA ARG A 112 -21.26 -15.75 3.16
C ARG A 112 -20.75 -16.69 2.06
N ASP A 113 -19.84 -16.20 1.21
CA ASP A 113 -19.23 -16.97 0.12
C ASP A 113 -18.02 -17.81 0.58
N GLY A 114 -17.73 -17.84 1.88
CA GLY A 114 -16.66 -18.65 2.45
C GLY A 114 -15.24 -18.06 2.35
N LEU A 115 -15.09 -16.78 1.98
CA LEU A 115 -13.79 -16.11 1.98
C LEU A 115 -13.39 -15.71 3.40
N PRO A 116 -12.11 -15.87 3.81
CA PRO A 116 -11.67 -15.54 5.15
C PRO A 116 -11.69 -14.03 5.38
N LEU A 117 -12.07 -13.65 6.59
CA LEU A 117 -11.98 -12.30 7.13
C LEU A 117 -10.87 -12.24 8.16
N GLY A 118 -10.19 -11.11 8.23
CA GLY A 118 -9.11 -10.89 9.17
C GLY A 118 -9.44 -9.79 10.19
N MET A 119 -8.87 -9.95 11.38
CA MET A 119 -8.78 -8.92 12.41
C MET A 119 -7.30 -8.63 12.66
N GLN A 120 -6.97 -7.36 12.78
CA GLN A 120 -5.62 -6.93 13.09
C GLN A 120 -5.53 -6.56 14.57
N ILE A 121 -4.52 -7.10 15.25
CA ILE A 121 -4.14 -6.83 16.63
C ILE A 121 -2.86 -6.01 16.58
N ILE A 122 -2.88 -4.79 17.14
CA ILE A 122 -1.79 -3.83 17.05
C ILE A 122 -1.27 -3.55 18.46
N GLY A 123 0.03 -3.64 18.66
CA GLY A 123 0.70 -3.36 19.93
C GLY A 123 1.55 -2.09 19.90
N ARG A 124 2.11 -1.76 21.07
CA ARG A 124 3.13 -0.71 21.18
C ARG A 124 4.37 -1.07 20.37
N PRO A 125 5.13 -0.10 19.87
CA PRO A 125 6.43 -0.38 19.27
C PRO A 125 7.29 -1.26 20.18
N PHE A 126 7.88 -2.33 19.61
CA PHE A 126 8.70 -3.33 20.31
C PHE A 126 7.99 -4.22 21.34
N ASP A 127 6.64 -4.26 21.34
CA ASP A 127 5.85 -5.14 22.20
C ASP A 127 5.18 -6.28 21.39
N GLU A 128 5.94 -6.92 20.52
CA GLU A 128 5.50 -8.08 19.72
C GLU A 128 5.00 -9.23 20.61
N ALA A 129 5.61 -9.39 21.77
CA ALA A 129 5.24 -10.44 22.72
C ALA A 129 3.78 -10.30 23.18
N ARG A 130 3.32 -9.08 23.46
CA ARG A 130 1.95 -8.78 23.84
C ARG A 130 0.98 -9.08 22.69
N VAL A 131 1.33 -8.65 21.49
CA VAL A 131 0.53 -8.91 20.28
C VAL A 131 0.36 -10.41 20.03
N LEU A 132 1.44 -11.18 20.13
CA LEU A 132 1.42 -12.64 19.97
C LEU A 132 0.64 -13.32 21.10
N GLN A 133 0.76 -12.84 22.34
CA GLN A 133 0.00 -13.37 23.48
C GLN A 133 -1.52 -13.21 23.28
N VAL A 134 -1.96 -12.02 22.86
CA VAL A 134 -3.38 -11.75 22.58
C VAL A 134 -3.87 -12.58 21.40
N GLY A 135 -3.10 -12.66 20.31
CA GLY A 135 -3.44 -13.48 19.15
C GLY A 135 -3.55 -14.97 19.50
N SER A 136 -2.60 -15.50 20.28
CA SER A 136 -2.65 -16.88 20.75
C SER A 136 -3.85 -17.15 21.67
N ALA A 137 -4.19 -16.21 22.56
CA ALA A 137 -5.38 -16.34 23.41
C ALA A 137 -6.66 -16.37 22.56
N TYR A 138 -6.76 -15.50 21.54
CA TYR A 138 -7.89 -15.48 20.62
C TYR A 138 -8.03 -16.80 19.83
N GLU A 139 -6.92 -17.32 19.28
CA GLU A 139 -6.94 -18.58 18.52
C GLU A 139 -7.31 -19.81 19.36
N LYS A 140 -7.07 -19.79 20.69
CA LYS A 140 -7.47 -20.88 21.59
C LYS A 140 -8.98 -20.96 21.83
N VAL A 141 -9.69 -19.85 21.71
CA VAL A 141 -11.14 -19.76 21.96
C VAL A 141 -11.96 -19.71 20.69
N THR A 142 -11.32 -19.80 19.51
CA THR A 142 -11.97 -19.77 18.21
C THR A 142 -11.53 -20.91 17.31
N ASP A 143 -12.39 -21.34 16.38
CA ASP A 143 -12.12 -22.46 15.47
C ASP A 143 -11.83 -22.00 14.02
N TRP A 144 -11.74 -20.70 13.76
CA TRP A 144 -11.61 -20.16 12.40
C TRP A 144 -10.44 -20.75 11.62
N ARG A 145 -9.32 -20.98 12.30
CA ARG A 145 -8.09 -21.49 11.70
C ARG A 145 -8.17 -22.97 11.27
N ARG A 146 -9.14 -23.75 11.78
CA ARG A 146 -9.34 -25.16 11.41
C ARG A 146 -9.99 -25.32 10.06
N ARG A 147 -10.75 -24.32 9.60
CA ARG A 147 -11.37 -24.33 8.30
C ARG A 147 -10.34 -24.12 7.19
N ARG A 148 -10.17 -25.13 6.35
CA ARG A 148 -9.23 -25.12 5.22
C ARG A 148 -9.98 -25.33 3.92
N PRO A 149 -9.55 -24.72 2.79
CA PRO A 149 -10.09 -25.05 1.49
C PRO A 149 -9.73 -26.48 1.13
N GLU A 150 -10.63 -27.18 0.46
CA GLU A 150 -10.31 -28.44 -0.18
C GLU A 150 -9.36 -28.18 -1.35
N LEU A 151 -8.10 -28.58 -1.18
CA LEU A 151 -7.11 -28.51 -2.25
C LEU A 151 -7.10 -29.89 -2.94
N VAL A 152 -7.72 -29.96 -4.12
CA VAL A 152 -7.70 -31.18 -4.97
C VAL A 152 -6.52 -31.05 -5.93
N PRO A 153 -5.45 -31.86 -5.79
CA PRO A 153 -4.34 -31.87 -6.73
C PRO A 153 -4.85 -32.19 -8.14
N GLY A 154 -4.48 -31.38 -9.13
CA GLY A 154 -4.88 -31.59 -10.54
C GLY A 154 -6.26 -31.08 -10.93
N SER A 155 -7.03 -30.47 -9.99
CA SER A 155 -8.23 -29.73 -10.37
C SER A 155 -7.87 -28.54 -11.27
N ASP A 156 -8.71 -28.28 -12.26
CA ASP A 156 -8.49 -27.34 -13.36
C ASP A 156 -7.79 -26.05 -12.94
N LYS A 157 -6.56 -25.91 -13.44
CA LYS A 157 -5.90 -24.61 -13.50
C LYS A 157 -6.69 -23.78 -14.51
N ARG A 158 -7.62 -22.96 -14.06
CA ARG A 158 -8.18 -21.91 -14.93
C ARG A 158 -7.00 -21.14 -15.52
N ALA A 159 -6.87 -21.22 -16.84
CA ALA A 159 -5.91 -20.40 -17.55
C ALA A 159 -6.20 -18.94 -17.15
N LEU A 160 -5.25 -18.29 -16.52
CA LEU A 160 -5.29 -16.86 -16.33
C LEU A 160 -5.22 -16.28 -17.74
N VAL A 161 -6.35 -15.86 -18.28
CA VAL A 161 -6.40 -15.11 -19.51
C VAL A 161 -5.78 -13.75 -19.19
N PRO A 162 -4.60 -13.41 -19.70
CA PRO A 162 -4.06 -12.08 -19.49
C PRO A 162 -5.08 -11.11 -20.06
N SER A 163 -5.57 -10.20 -19.25
CA SER A 163 -6.39 -9.11 -19.73
C SER A 163 -5.56 -8.32 -20.74
N ALA A 164 -5.85 -8.49 -22.00
CA ALA A 164 -5.35 -7.63 -23.07
C ALA A 164 -6.07 -6.28 -22.97
N GLN A 165 -5.89 -5.57 -21.87
CA GLN A 165 -6.30 -4.19 -21.82
C GLN A 165 -5.27 -3.37 -22.56
N THR A 166 -5.60 -3.02 -23.78
CA THR A 166 -5.07 -1.84 -24.44
C THR A 166 -5.54 -0.64 -23.62
N GLN A 167 -4.74 -0.31 -22.62
CA GLN A 167 -5.05 0.82 -21.75
C GLN A 167 -4.72 2.05 -22.58
N SER A 168 -5.75 2.78 -23.03
CA SER A 168 -5.60 4.13 -23.58
C SER A 168 -4.76 4.98 -22.63
N SER A 169 -3.93 5.86 -23.17
CA SER A 169 -3.20 6.84 -22.36
C SER A 169 -4.20 7.57 -21.46
N PRO A 170 -3.89 7.73 -20.17
CA PRO A 170 -4.80 8.39 -19.26
C PRO A 170 -5.04 9.82 -19.70
N ASP A 171 -6.28 10.29 -19.54
CA ASP A 171 -6.59 11.72 -19.65
C ASP A 171 -6.01 12.40 -18.38
N ILE A 172 -4.87 13.02 -18.54
CA ILE A 172 -4.11 13.67 -17.46
C ILE A 172 -3.89 15.14 -17.85
N ASP A 173 -4.05 16.03 -16.88
CA ASP A 173 -3.76 17.46 -17.04
C ASP A 173 -2.35 17.63 -17.67
N PRO A 174 -2.23 18.39 -18.78
CA PRO A 174 -0.96 18.61 -19.46
C PRO A 174 0.15 19.14 -18.56
N ALA A 175 -0.18 20.00 -17.59
CA ALA A 175 0.81 20.52 -16.64
C ALA A 175 1.32 19.44 -15.68
N VAL A 176 0.44 18.53 -15.25
CA VAL A 176 0.82 17.39 -14.43
C VAL A 176 1.71 16.42 -15.21
N ARG A 177 1.36 16.16 -16.47
CA ARG A 177 2.17 15.35 -17.39
C ARG A 177 3.55 15.93 -17.56
N GLN A 178 3.64 17.23 -17.87
CA GLN A 178 4.92 17.90 -18.07
C GLN A 178 5.79 17.83 -16.80
N ARG A 179 5.21 18.12 -15.63
CA ARG A 179 5.91 18.02 -14.35
C ARG A 179 6.44 16.61 -14.08
N LEU A 180 5.67 15.57 -14.42
CA LEU A 180 6.11 14.20 -14.31
C LEU A 180 7.30 13.90 -15.23
N HIS A 181 7.20 14.27 -16.51
CA HIS A 181 8.24 14.03 -17.49
C HIS A 181 9.54 14.75 -17.10
N ASP A 182 9.46 15.99 -16.63
CA ASP A 182 10.61 16.74 -16.13
C ASP A 182 11.25 16.07 -14.90
N ALA A 183 10.43 15.50 -14.02
CA ALA A 183 10.90 14.80 -12.83
C ALA A 183 11.59 13.47 -13.20
N LEU A 184 11.02 12.70 -14.12
CA LEU A 184 11.61 11.45 -14.63
C LEU A 184 12.94 11.73 -15.35
N ALA A 185 12.99 12.77 -16.18
CA ALA A 185 14.20 13.19 -16.88
C ALA A 185 15.31 13.61 -15.91
N ARG A 186 15.00 14.43 -14.91
CA ARG A 186 15.96 14.82 -13.86
C ARG A 186 16.46 13.62 -13.07
N ALA A 187 15.59 12.65 -12.79
CA ALA A 187 15.96 11.41 -12.12
C ALA A 187 16.76 10.45 -13.01
N GLY A 188 16.80 10.69 -14.34
CA GLY A 188 17.50 9.83 -15.30
C GLY A 188 16.78 8.51 -15.59
N TYR A 189 15.49 8.40 -15.29
CA TYR A 189 14.70 7.20 -15.58
C TYR A 189 14.28 7.16 -17.05
N ARG A 190 14.57 6.04 -17.73
CA ARG A 190 14.20 5.79 -19.13
C ARG A 190 13.15 4.69 -19.16
N LEU A 191 11.92 5.05 -19.46
CA LEU A 191 10.77 4.15 -19.45
C LEU A 191 10.32 3.88 -20.88
N SER A 192 9.80 2.68 -21.12
CA SER A 192 9.02 2.38 -22.34
C SER A 192 7.70 3.16 -22.31
N ASP A 193 7.05 3.35 -23.47
CA ASP A 193 5.76 4.04 -23.57
C ASP A 193 4.70 3.39 -22.67
N ARG A 194 4.73 2.08 -22.55
CA ARG A 194 3.82 1.33 -21.68
C ARG A 194 4.07 1.64 -20.19
N GLN A 195 5.32 1.62 -19.75
CA GLN A 195 5.68 1.98 -18.38
C GLN A 195 5.33 3.43 -18.07
N LEU A 196 5.60 4.34 -19.01
CA LEU A 196 5.29 5.76 -18.86
C LEU A 196 3.78 5.97 -18.69
N SER A 197 2.94 5.34 -19.51
CA SER A 197 1.49 5.38 -19.39
C SER A 197 0.98 4.92 -18.00
N LEU A 198 1.62 3.91 -17.41
CA LEU A 198 1.28 3.45 -16.06
C LEU A 198 1.63 4.49 -14.98
N VAL A 199 2.78 5.13 -15.12
CA VAL A 199 3.22 6.17 -14.17
C VAL A 199 2.34 7.43 -14.29
N GLU A 200 1.97 7.82 -15.52
CA GLU A 200 1.07 8.95 -15.78
C GLU A 200 -0.29 8.80 -15.08
N ARG A 201 -0.84 7.60 -14.98
CA ARG A 201 -2.10 7.34 -14.26
C ARG A 201 -2.03 7.67 -12.78
N VAL A 202 -0.88 7.49 -12.16
CA VAL A 202 -0.68 7.69 -10.72
C VAL A 202 -0.23 9.13 -10.40
N ALA A 203 0.30 9.86 -11.39
CA ALA A 203 0.82 11.21 -11.19
C ALA A 203 -0.16 12.19 -10.52
N PRO A 204 -1.46 12.24 -10.88
CA PRO A 204 -2.42 13.12 -10.21
C PRO A 204 -2.57 12.80 -8.71
N GLN A 205 -2.49 11.52 -8.35
CA GLN A 205 -2.60 11.09 -6.95
C GLN A 205 -1.40 11.54 -6.11
N VAL A 206 -0.21 11.59 -6.71
CA VAL A 206 1.00 12.11 -6.05
C VAL A 206 0.85 13.57 -5.70
N ILE A 207 0.31 14.38 -6.62
CA ILE A 207 0.04 15.80 -6.37
C ILE A 207 -1.01 15.96 -5.27
N LYS A 208 -2.14 15.27 -5.38
CA LYS A 208 -3.17 15.27 -4.32
C LYS A 208 -2.61 14.89 -2.95
N ALA A 209 -1.70 13.90 -2.91
CA ALA A 209 -1.07 13.48 -1.66
C ALA A 209 -0.15 14.57 -1.07
N ALA A 210 0.62 15.27 -1.91
CA ALA A 210 1.45 16.39 -1.49
C ALA A 210 0.62 17.58 -0.97
N ASP A 211 -0.51 17.88 -1.65
CA ASP A 211 -1.39 18.99 -1.30
C ASP A 211 -2.15 18.75 0.02
N ARG A 212 -2.37 17.49 0.40
CA ARG A 212 -2.99 17.14 1.69
C ARG A 212 -2.05 17.31 2.89
N LEU A 213 -0.75 17.43 2.65
CA LEU A 213 0.20 17.65 3.74
C LEU A 213 0.05 19.06 4.31
N PRO A 214 -0.08 19.23 5.64
CA PRO A 214 -0.19 20.53 6.27
C PRO A 214 0.99 21.43 5.89
N ARG A 215 0.69 22.67 5.52
CA ARG A 215 1.68 23.69 5.19
C ARG A 215 2.04 24.54 6.40
N ASP A 216 1.15 24.55 7.38
CA ASP A 216 1.31 25.34 8.59
C ASP A 216 2.20 24.61 9.58
N LEU A 217 3.32 25.23 9.88
CA LEU A 217 4.32 24.72 10.83
C LEU A 217 4.09 25.36 12.20
N SER A 218 3.03 24.98 12.89
CA SER A 218 2.98 25.22 14.32
C SER A 218 3.91 24.22 15.01
N TRP A 219 5.02 24.73 15.50
CA TRP A 219 5.92 23.98 16.39
C TRP A 219 5.24 23.92 17.77
N HIS A 220 4.44 22.91 18.03
CA HIS A 220 3.91 22.61 19.37
C HIS A 220 4.31 21.19 19.76
#